data_1ed8b4fc13802ad7813c054bd01d83df
#
_entry.id   1ed8b4fc13802ad7813c054bd01d83df
#
_cell.length_a   1.000
_cell.length_b   1.000
_cell.length_c   1.000
_cell.angle_alpha   90.00
_cell.angle_beta   90.00
_cell.angle_gamma   90.00
#
_symmetry.space_group_name_H-M   'P 1'
#
loop_
_entity.id
_entity.type
_entity.pdbx_description
1 polymer ?
#
loop_
_entity_poly.entity_id
_entity_poly.type
_entity_poly.pdbx_seq_one_letter_code
_entity_poly.pdbx_strand_id
1 'polypeptide(L)'
;MPLSRAGYGRGVVSLFRAPTVPLLVAGLVAGLLAGCQSQSAINREPHAGSSTAAEVDGAQQVTITTDQSYRFDPSTITVHPGKVRIVLRHTGTGAPHNWSLLGFPDAFVPLVTPGEQKSIEFTAPAPGKYTFVCTIHVAQGQTGTLIVLPS
;
A
#
# COMPACT_ATOMS: atom_id res chain seq x y z
N MET A 1 55.97 53.01 -23.50
CA MET A 1 55.91 54.49 -23.26
C MET A 1 54.51 54.94 -23.56
N PRO A 2 53.90 55.89 -22.83
CA PRO A 2 54.06 56.24 -21.41
C PRO A 2 52.77 55.98 -20.57
N LEU A 3 52.88 55.78 -19.35
CA LEU A 3 52.47 56.43 -18.10
C LEU A 3 51.46 57.60 -18.17
N SER A 4 50.37 57.49 -17.39
CA SER A 4 49.82 58.59 -16.58
C SER A 4 48.72 58.02 -15.60
N ARG A 5 48.99 57.99 -14.37
CA ARG A 5 48.74 58.85 -13.21
C ARG A 5 47.24 59.04 -12.86
N ALA A 6 46.88 58.38 -11.78
CA ALA A 6 46.42 58.98 -10.50
C ALA A 6 45.22 59.93 -10.51
N GLY A 7 44.20 59.51 -9.79
CA GLY A 7 43.12 60.37 -9.32
C GLY A 7 42.62 59.84 -7.96
N TYR A 8 43.12 60.46 -6.90
CA TYR A 8 42.76 60.27 -5.50
C TYR A 8 41.53 61.14 -5.23
N GLY A 9 40.41 60.56 -4.94
CA GLY A 9 39.19 61.26 -4.58
C GLY A 9 38.71 60.81 -3.20
N ARG A 10 39.04 61.64 -2.22
CA ARG A 10 38.47 61.60 -0.86
C ARG A 10 37.00 62.02 -0.94
N GLY A 11 36.15 61.40 -0.14
CA GLY A 11 34.95 62.08 0.19
C GLY A 11 33.79 61.23 0.63
N VAL A 12 33.52 61.41 1.88
CA VAL A 12 32.21 61.45 2.53
C VAL A 12 31.67 60.13 3.07
N VAL A 13 31.98 59.95 4.34
CA VAL A 13 31.24 59.08 5.26
C VAL A 13 29.83 59.61 5.41
N SER A 14 28.87 58.98 4.81
CA SER A 14 27.46 59.23 5.07
C SER A 14 26.96 58.17 6.05
N LEU A 15 26.74 58.61 7.27
CA LEU A 15 26.06 57.85 8.32
C LEU A 15 24.59 57.75 7.94
N PHE A 16 24.21 56.65 7.28
CA PHE A 16 22.81 56.28 7.13
C PHE A 16 22.37 55.48 8.35
N ARG A 17 21.56 56.15 9.13
CA ARG A 17 20.78 55.67 10.24
C ARG A 17 19.89 54.51 9.79
N ALA A 18 20.07 53.34 10.34
CA ALA A 18 19.22 52.20 10.10
C ALA A 18 17.79 52.44 10.60
N PRO A 19 16.76 52.22 9.81
CA PRO A 19 15.43 52.12 10.34
C PRO A 19 15.26 50.75 11.01
N THR A 20 14.89 50.77 12.25
CA THR A 20 14.37 49.62 12.99
C THR A 20 13.10 49.15 12.30
N VAL A 21 13.19 48.01 11.59
CA VAL A 21 12.03 47.27 11.11
C VAL A 21 11.59 46.33 12.23
N PRO A 22 10.35 46.44 12.73
CA PRO A 22 9.87 45.54 13.76
C PRO A 22 9.74 44.11 13.21
N LEU A 23 10.20 43.16 14.02
CA LEU A 23 9.97 41.73 13.86
C LEU A 23 8.45 41.44 13.75
N LEU A 24 7.95 41.18 12.56
CA LEU A 24 6.65 40.51 12.33
C LEU A 24 6.80 39.53 11.16
N VAL A 25 7.63 38.52 11.36
CA VAL A 25 7.62 37.30 10.56
C VAL A 25 7.77 36.10 11.49
N ALA A 26 6.80 35.95 12.38
CA ALA A 26 6.60 34.72 13.13
C ALA A 26 5.15 34.29 12.89
N GLY A 27 4.90 33.54 11.83
CA GLY A 27 3.55 33.07 11.63
C GLY A 27 3.22 32.40 10.30
N LEU A 28 4.18 31.85 9.57
CA LEU A 28 3.82 31.16 8.31
C LEU A 28 4.74 29.97 7.94
N VAL A 29 5.06 29.10 8.90
CA VAL A 29 5.77 27.83 8.62
C VAL A 29 5.08 26.64 9.30
N ALA A 30 3.85 26.77 9.76
CA ALA A 30 3.13 25.67 10.41
C ALA A 30 2.11 24.94 9.48
N GLY A 31 2.15 25.13 8.18
CA GLY A 31 1.12 24.69 7.27
C GLY A 31 1.51 23.62 6.22
N LEU A 32 2.73 23.10 6.19
CA LEU A 32 3.19 22.22 5.11
C LEU A 32 3.66 20.82 5.55
N LEU A 33 3.30 20.35 6.74
CA LEU A 33 3.61 18.98 7.19
C LEU A 33 2.41 18.02 7.15
N ALA A 34 1.31 18.40 6.54
CA ALA A 34 0.11 17.56 6.44
C ALA A 34 -0.05 16.96 5.02
N GLY A 35 0.96 16.28 4.50
CA GLY A 35 0.85 15.81 3.12
C GLY A 35 1.61 14.55 2.74
N CYS A 36 2.31 13.90 3.64
CA CYS A 36 2.92 12.59 3.36
C CYS A 36 2.36 11.52 4.29
N GLN A 37 1.07 11.20 4.16
CA GLN A 37 0.63 9.87 4.54
C GLN A 37 1.24 8.92 3.52
N SER A 38 2.32 8.25 3.91
CA SER A 38 2.94 7.25 3.06
C SER A 38 1.92 6.18 2.72
N GLN A 39 1.93 5.67 1.51
CA GLN A 39 1.10 4.52 1.06
C GLN A 39 1.12 3.37 2.09
N SER A 40 2.23 3.21 2.80
CA SER A 40 2.40 2.27 3.91
C SER A 40 1.47 2.51 5.10
N ALA A 41 1.00 3.73 5.35
CA ALA A 41 0.06 4.01 6.43
C ALA A 41 -1.39 3.67 6.00
N ILE A 42 -1.73 3.93 4.75
CA ILE A 42 -3.06 3.57 4.18
C ILE A 42 -3.24 2.05 4.19
N ASN A 43 -2.18 1.29 3.91
CA ASN A 43 -2.22 -0.16 3.87
C ASN A 43 -2.15 -0.84 5.26
N ARG A 44 -2.01 -0.08 6.34
CA ARG A 44 -2.06 -0.57 7.73
C ARG A 44 -3.46 -0.53 8.35
N GLU A 45 -4.41 0.09 7.69
CA GLU A 45 -5.81 0.00 8.14
C GLU A 45 -6.22 -1.48 8.16
N PRO A 46 -6.93 -1.94 9.22
CA PRO A 46 -7.41 -3.30 9.29
C PRO A 46 -8.17 -3.61 8.00
N HIS A 47 -7.72 -4.61 7.26
CA HIS A 47 -8.43 -5.02 6.05
C HIS A 47 -9.85 -5.43 6.47
N ALA A 48 -10.84 -4.68 6.02
CA ALA A 48 -12.23 -4.94 6.33
C ALA A 48 -12.70 -6.16 5.54
N GLY A 49 -13.39 -7.06 6.23
CA GLY A 49 -14.03 -8.22 5.64
C GLY A 49 -13.45 -9.54 6.15
N SER A 50 -14.35 -10.34 6.69
CA SER A 50 -14.12 -11.75 6.98
C SER A 50 -15.21 -12.57 6.31
N SER A 51 -14.88 -13.76 5.82
CA SER A 51 -15.83 -14.71 5.24
C SER A 51 -15.52 -16.12 5.67
N THR A 52 -16.57 -16.89 5.96
CA THR A 52 -16.48 -18.34 6.05
C THR A 52 -16.82 -18.90 4.68
N ALA A 53 -16.02 -19.86 4.21
CA ALA A 53 -16.25 -20.50 2.93
C ALA A 53 -17.59 -21.24 2.91
N ALA A 54 -18.28 -21.19 1.79
CA ALA A 54 -19.51 -21.94 1.55
C ALA A 54 -19.20 -23.20 0.73
N GLU A 55 -19.94 -24.27 0.98
CA GLU A 55 -19.80 -25.49 0.18
C GLU A 55 -20.42 -25.29 -1.21
N VAL A 56 -19.62 -25.49 -2.25
CA VAL A 56 -20.03 -25.37 -3.65
C VAL A 56 -19.35 -26.51 -4.46
N ASP A 57 -20.15 -27.37 -5.04
CA ASP A 57 -19.67 -28.49 -5.88
C ASP A 57 -18.56 -29.33 -5.24
N GLY A 58 -18.70 -29.66 -3.95
CA GLY A 58 -17.75 -30.50 -3.21
C GLY A 58 -16.45 -29.80 -2.82
N ALA A 59 -16.42 -28.49 -2.81
CA ALA A 59 -15.33 -27.66 -2.31
C ALA A 59 -15.85 -26.49 -1.49
N GLN A 60 -15.12 -26.11 -0.46
CA GLN A 60 -15.35 -24.88 0.31
C GLN A 60 -14.88 -23.68 -0.52
N GLN A 61 -15.82 -22.90 -1.06
CA GLN A 61 -15.51 -21.80 -1.96
C GLN A 61 -15.57 -20.45 -1.27
N VAL A 62 -14.57 -19.61 -1.55
CA VAL A 62 -14.57 -18.15 -1.25
C VAL A 62 -14.21 -17.37 -2.48
N THR A 63 -14.99 -16.33 -2.77
CA THR A 63 -14.61 -15.32 -3.76
C THR A 63 -13.94 -14.15 -3.04
N ILE A 64 -12.73 -13.82 -3.47
CA ILE A 64 -11.95 -12.68 -3.00
C ILE A 64 -11.97 -11.65 -4.11
N THR A 65 -12.36 -10.42 -3.78
CA THR A 65 -12.22 -9.28 -4.70
C THR A 65 -10.92 -8.53 -4.44
N THR A 66 -10.42 -7.87 -5.46
CA THR A 66 -9.26 -6.98 -5.40
C THR A 66 -9.43 -5.85 -6.40
N ASP A 67 -8.75 -4.74 -6.17
CA ASP A 67 -8.81 -3.53 -7.00
C ASP A 67 -7.52 -2.70 -6.87
N GLN A 68 -7.54 -1.46 -7.34
CA GLN A 68 -6.43 -0.50 -7.26
C GLN A 68 -6.02 -0.10 -5.84
N SER A 69 -6.77 -0.49 -4.80
CA SER A 69 -6.44 -0.19 -3.39
C SER A 69 -5.37 -1.09 -2.80
N TYR A 70 -4.92 -2.11 -3.55
CA TYR A 70 -3.98 -3.13 -3.09
C TYR A 70 -4.49 -3.87 -1.85
N ARG A 71 -5.76 -4.27 -1.87
CA ARG A 71 -6.41 -5.02 -0.79
C ARG A 71 -7.10 -6.26 -1.32
N PHE A 72 -7.27 -7.22 -0.43
CA PHE A 72 -8.16 -8.36 -0.62
C PHE A 72 -9.43 -8.15 0.21
N ASP A 73 -10.57 -8.42 -0.39
CA ASP A 73 -11.85 -8.44 0.32
C ASP A 73 -12.63 -9.72 -0.02
N PRO A 74 -12.85 -10.61 0.97
CA PRO A 74 -12.41 -10.55 2.36
C PRO A 74 -10.90 -10.73 2.54
N SER A 75 -10.32 -10.09 3.55
CA SER A 75 -8.92 -10.25 3.95
C SER A 75 -8.71 -11.35 5.00
N THR A 76 -9.79 -11.82 5.61
CA THR A 76 -9.78 -12.98 6.51
C THR A 76 -10.75 -14.04 6.00
N ILE A 77 -10.26 -15.24 5.79
CA ILE A 77 -11.02 -16.39 5.27
C ILE A 77 -10.98 -17.49 6.30
N THR A 78 -12.14 -18.08 6.62
CA THR A 78 -12.25 -19.25 7.49
C THR A 78 -12.73 -20.45 6.68
N VAL A 79 -12.03 -21.56 6.82
CA VAL A 79 -12.33 -22.84 6.19
C VAL A 79 -12.22 -23.99 7.20
N HIS A 80 -12.82 -25.12 6.88
CA HIS A 80 -12.60 -26.41 7.54
C HIS A 80 -11.52 -27.23 6.79
N PRO A 81 -10.98 -28.29 7.37
CA PRO A 81 -10.17 -29.26 6.65
C PRO A 81 -10.91 -29.78 5.41
N GLY A 82 -10.17 -30.01 4.32
CA GLY A 82 -10.74 -30.52 3.07
C GLY A 82 -10.38 -29.67 1.86
N LYS A 83 -11.14 -29.84 0.79
CA LYS A 83 -10.93 -29.14 -0.47
C LYS A 83 -11.42 -27.69 -0.38
N VAL A 84 -10.57 -26.75 -0.78
CA VAL A 84 -10.86 -25.31 -0.80
C VAL A 84 -10.69 -24.79 -2.22
N ARG A 85 -11.65 -23.97 -2.63
CA ARG A 85 -11.58 -23.23 -3.90
C ARG A 85 -11.52 -21.72 -3.62
N ILE A 86 -10.43 -21.09 -4.05
CA ILE A 86 -10.32 -19.62 -4.06
C ILE A 86 -10.64 -19.11 -5.45
N VAL A 87 -11.58 -18.19 -5.53
CA VAL A 87 -11.89 -17.41 -6.74
C VAL A 87 -11.38 -16.00 -6.53
N LEU A 88 -10.34 -15.58 -7.24
CA LEU A 88 -9.84 -14.21 -7.23
C LEU A 88 -10.48 -13.42 -8.38
N ARG A 89 -11.12 -12.31 -8.07
CA ARG A 89 -11.78 -11.43 -9.02
C ARG A 89 -11.25 -10.00 -8.93
N HIS A 90 -10.84 -9.43 -10.05
CA HIS A 90 -10.46 -8.02 -10.11
C HIS A 90 -11.69 -7.16 -10.47
N THR A 91 -12.16 -6.33 -9.52
CA THR A 91 -13.40 -5.54 -9.66
C THR A 91 -13.17 -4.09 -10.01
N GLY A 92 -11.93 -3.60 -9.90
CA GLY A 92 -11.56 -2.21 -10.13
C GLY A 92 -10.78 -1.99 -11.42
N THR A 93 -9.92 -0.98 -11.37
CA THR A 93 -8.94 -0.62 -12.40
C THR A 93 -7.52 -0.81 -11.86
N GLY A 94 -6.50 -0.53 -12.65
CA GLY A 94 -5.11 -0.50 -12.19
C GLY A 94 -4.32 -1.76 -12.50
N ALA A 95 -3.36 -2.06 -11.62
CA ALA A 95 -2.41 -3.15 -11.81
C ALA A 95 -3.07 -4.53 -11.65
N PRO A 96 -2.56 -5.57 -12.33
CA PRO A 96 -3.02 -6.94 -12.11
C PRO A 96 -2.64 -7.44 -10.71
N HIS A 97 -3.39 -8.42 -10.21
CA HIS A 97 -3.17 -9.02 -8.89
C HIS A 97 -3.14 -10.54 -8.99
N ASN A 98 -2.44 -11.19 -8.06
CA ASN A 98 -2.51 -12.64 -7.83
C ASN A 98 -2.83 -12.92 -6.35
N TRP A 99 -3.05 -14.19 -6.05
CA TRP A 99 -3.23 -14.67 -4.67
C TRP A 99 -2.32 -15.88 -4.45
N SER A 100 -1.58 -15.89 -3.36
CA SER A 100 -0.65 -16.97 -3.01
C SER A 100 -0.69 -17.25 -1.51
N LEU A 101 -0.91 -18.50 -1.12
CA LEU A 101 -0.78 -18.94 0.26
C LEU A 101 0.70 -19.22 0.56
N LEU A 102 1.28 -18.47 1.48
CA LEU A 102 2.71 -18.60 1.80
C LEU A 102 3.04 -19.98 2.34
N GLY A 103 4.05 -20.64 1.75
CA GLY A 103 4.48 -21.98 2.11
C GLY A 103 3.73 -23.10 1.38
N PHE A 104 2.77 -22.77 0.51
CA PHE A 104 1.96 -23.75 -0.22
C PHE A 104 1.95 -23.41 -1.73
N PRO A 105 2.94 -23.85 -2.50
CA PRO A 105 3.11 -23.45 -3.91
C PRO A 105 1.93 -23.84 -4.81
N ASP A 106 1.21 -24.91 -4.47
CA ASP A 106 0.02 -25.36 -5.20
C ASP A 106 -1.22 -24.49 -4.93
N ALA A 107 -1.20 -23.68 -3.88
CA ALA A 107 -2.26 -22.75 -3.53
C ALA A 107 -1.95 -21.36 -4.10
N PHE A 108 -2.04 -21.22 -5.43
CA PHE A 108 -1.67 -20.02 -6.18
C PHE A 108 -2.66 -19.72 -7.29
N VAL A 109 -3.36 -18.58 -7.22
CA VAL A 109 -4.16 -18.02 -8.31
C VAL A 109 -3.28 -17.10 -9.14
N PRO A 110 -3.12 -17.36 -10.45
CA PRO A 110 -2.35 -16.49 -11.36
C PRO A 110 -2.90 -15.07 -11.46
N LEU A 111 -2.12 -14.17 -12.04
CA LEU A 111 -2.52 -12.78 -12.24
C LEU A 111 -3.88 -12.65 -12.92
N VAL A 112 -4.75 -11.83 -12.32
CA VAL A 112 -6.01 -11.35 -12.87
C VAL A 112 -5.90 -9.87 -13.18
N THR A 113 -6.34 -9.47 -14.36
CA THR A 113 -6.43 -8.07 -14.80
C THR A 113 -7.83 -7.51 -14.54
N PRO A 114 -8.05 -6.19 -14.65
CA PRO A 114 -9.38 -5.59 -14.48
C PRO A 114 -10.48 -6.32 -15.24
N GLY A 115 -11.54 -6.72 -14.53
CA GLY A 115 -12.66 -7.48 -15.06
C GLY A 115 -12.48 -8.99 -15.14
N GLU A 116 -11.26 -9.51 -14.95
CA GLU A 116 -11.01 -10.96 -14.93
C GLU A 116 -11.29 -11.59 -13.57
N GLN A 117 -11.53 -12.91 -13.62
CA GLN A 117 -11.47 -13.80 -12.48
C GLN A 117 -10.76 -15.10 -12.83
N LYS A 118 -10.05 -15.67 -11.87
CA LYS A 118 -9.41 -16.98 -11.95
C LYS A 118 -9.59 -17.72 -10.64
N SER A 119 -9.49 -19.03 -10.66
CA SER A 119 -9.64 -19.85 -9.47
C SER A 119 -8.59 -20.96 -9.40
N ILE A 120 -8.39 -21.44 -8.16
CA ILE A 120 -7.56 -22.60 -7.85
C ILE A 120 -8.28 -23.46 -6.81
N GLU A 121 -8.09 -24.76 -6.89
CA GLU A 121 -8.46 -25.70 -5.83
C GLU A 121 -7.20 -26.27 -5.19
N PHE A 122 -7.22 -26.38 -3.88
CA PHE A 122 -6.17 -27.03 -3.10
C PHE A 122 -6.76 -27.71 -1.86
N THR A 123 -5.99 -28.55 -1.20
CA THR A 123 -6.37 -29.13 0.09
C THR A 123 -5.94 -28.17 1.20
N ALA A 124 -6.87 -27.80 2.10
CA ALA A 124 -6.55 -26.97 3.25
C ALA A 124 -5.39 -27.57 4.05
N PRO A 125 -4.42 -26.77 4.51
CA PRO A 125 -3.37 -27.26 5.41
C PRO A 125 -3.96 -27.68 6.76
N ALA A 126 -3.10 -28.13 7.67
CA ALA A 126 -3.50 -28.47 9.05
C ALA A 126 -4.20 -27.29 9.74
N PRO A 127 -5.02 -27.52 10.78
CA PRO A 127 -5.64 -26.43 11.54
C PRO A 127 -4.63 -25.39 11.99
N GLY A 128 -4.92 -24.09 11.74
CA GLY A 128 -4.00 -23.00 12.01
C GLY A 128 -4.34 -21.69 11.28
N LYS A 129 -3.43 -20.74 11.38
CA LYS A 129 -3.49 -19.46 10.67
C LYS A 129 -2.35 -19.35 9.67
N TYR A 130 -2.67 -18.98 8.46
CA TYR A 130 -1.75 -18.89 7.34
C TYR A 130 -1.89 -17.54 6.65
N THR A 131 -0.78 -16.96 6.23
CA THR A 131 -0.79 -15.70 5.49
C THR A 131 -0.91 -15.97 4.00
N PHE A 132 -1.81 -15.25 3.32
CA PHE A 132 -1.80 -15.16 1.89
C PHE A 132 -1.44 -13.73 1.43
N VAL A 133 -0.90 -13.61 0.23
CA VAL A 133 -0.38 -12.35 -0.29
C VAL A 133 -0.66 -12.21 -1.80
N CYS A 134 -0.63 -10.97 -2.29
CA CYS A 134 -0.32 -10.72 -3.69
C CYS A 134 1.20 -10.62 -3.82
N THR A 135 1.84 -11.52 -4.57
CA THR A 135 3.31 -11.63 -4.60
C THR A 135 4.00 -10.40 -5.18
N ILE A 136 3.30 -9.63 -6.01
CA ILE A 136 3.82 -8.41 -6.64
C ILE A 136 3.46 -7.13 -5.88
N HIS A 137 2.58 -7.21 -4.85
CA HIS A 137 2.15 -6.05 -4.05
C HIS A 137 2.32 -6.25 -2.54
N VAL A 138 3.23 -7.14 -2.12
CA VAL A 138 3.57 -7.35 -0.69
C VAL A 138 4.05 -6.05 -0.05
N ALA A 139 4.85 -5.26 -0.77
CA ALA A 139 5.37 -3.99 -0.28
C ALA A 139 4.26 -2.95 -0.04
N GLN A 140 3.13 -3.05 -0.74
CA GLN A 140 1.93 -2.23 -0.56
C GLN A 140 1.01 -2.77 0.55
N GLY A 141 1.37 -3.90 1.17
CA GLY A 141 0.61 -4.51 2.24
C GLY A 141 -0.59 -5.34 1.77
N GLN A 142 -0.63 -5.78 0.51
CA GLN A 142 -1.71 -6.63 -0.01
C GLN A 142 -1.56 -8.06 0.53
N THR A 143 -2.11 -8.27 1.72
CA THR A 143 -2.04 -9.51 2.48
C THR A 143 -3.39 -9.86 3.10
N GLY A 144 -3.53 -11.11 3.53
CA GLY A 144 -4.67 -11.56 4.30
C GLY A 144 -4.36 -12.83 5.10
N THR A 145 -5.37 -13.36 5.78
CA THR A 145 -5.25 -14.53 6.66
C THR A 145 -6.23 -15.62 6.28
N LEU A 146 -5.76 -16.82 6.06
CA LEU A 146 -6.55 -18.04 6.00
C LEU A 146 -6.54 -18.72 7.38
N ILE A 147 -7.71 -18.96 7.93
CA ILE A 147 -7.92 -19.69 9.19
C ILE A 147 -8.48 -21.05 8.83
N VAL A 148 -7.75 -22.10 9.16
CA VAL A 148 -8.23 -23.48 9.06
C VAL A 148 -8.69 -23.93 10.44
N LEU A 149 -9.97 -24.27 10.59
CA LEU A 149 -10.56 -24.72 11.84
C LEU A 149 -10.14 -26.16 12.15
N PRO A 150 -10.17 -26.58 13.42
CA PRO A 150 -10.08 -28.00 13.77
C PRO A 150 -11.27 -28.80 13.18
N SER A 151 -11.06 -30.09 13.01
CA SER A 151 -12.10 -31.08 12.60
C SER A 151 -13.11 -31.27 13.73
#